data_39c9cee8866a0b750e9d3895e80a0e2c
#
_entry.id   39c9cee8866a0b750e9d3895e80a0e2c
#
_cell.length_a   1.000
_cell.length_b   1.000
_cell.length_c   1.000
_cell.angle_alpha   90.00
_cell.angle_beta   90.00
_cell.angle_gamma   90.00
#
_symmetry.space_group_name_H-M   'P 1'
#
loop_
_entity.id
_entity.type
_entity.pdbx_description
1 polymer ?
#
loop_
_entity_poly.entity_id
_entity_poly.type
_entity_poly.pdbx_seq_one_letter_code
_entity_poly.pdbx_strand_id
1 'polypeptide(L)'
;MISVALLDENTGRRTELARLLTKSGKYRVITSLSPEVVAEQHSAGSVDAVILLHDESGQDGLLLLTTLKNRDAELPVIFITDNYQHRVATETLLHHSQYLVMPQPVAAECPVLLQLIETAVEERRTRQAVIALKKKLELVGSVTRHDVLNQLTAVMGYNELLLIMIEDPTQKIYLEREKIAADRIRVQFQFARDCQNIGVEPPRWQMIRSVVHRAGELFDLKTIRVVETCGDATVFADPIFDMAISYLLDNAIHYGGNVTEIHVFLEDAAHEVVLVFADNGEGIPAANKEKVFTRGFGKNTGWGLFLVREILAVTKITIAETGEPGKGARFEMHIPAGIFRRERESSGLITLTEHNDYT
;
A
#
# COMPACT_ATOMS: atom_id res chain seq x y z
N MET A 1 0.17 -32.25 12.04
CA MET A 1 0.63 -33.19 11.01
C MET A 1 0.47 -32.48 9.68
N ILE A 2 1.52 -32.42 8.86
CA ILE A 2 1.52 -31.75 7.55
C ILE A 2 1.10 -32.77 6.50
N SER A 3 0.09 -32.44 5.68
CA SER A 3 -0.36 -33.30 4.59
C SER A 3 0.35 -32.93 3.29
N VAL A 4 1.11 -33.85 2.73
CA VAL A 4 1.93 -33.63 1.54
C VAL A 4 1.44 -34.53 0.41
N ALA A 5 1.15 -33.92 -0.76
CA ALA A 5 0.85 -34.67 -1.97
C ALA A 5 2.15 -34.96 -2.74
N LEU A 6 2.33 -36.19 -3.19
CA LEU A 6 3.44 -36.59 -4.06
C LEU A 6 2.96 -36.82 -5.48
N LEU A 7 3.51 -36.07 -6.42
CA LEU A 7 3.31 -36.23 -7.86
C LEU A 7 4.61 -36.73 -8.49
N ASP A 8 4.62 -37.95 -9.00
CA ASP A 8 5.73 -38.58 -9.67
C ASP A 8 5.21 -39.70 -10.59
N GLU A 9 5.67 -39.75 -11.81
CA GLU A 9 5.34 -40.82 -12.75
C GLU A 9 6.04 -42.13 -12.36
N ASN A 10 7.22 -42.05 -11.74
CA ASN A 10 7.96 -43.20 -11.26
C ASN A 10 7.37 -43.74 -9.96
N THR A 11 6.65 -44.86 -10.04
CA THR A 11 5.98 -45.50 -8.90
C THR A 11 6.94 -45.94 -7.81
N GLY A 12 8.15 -46.41 -8.17
CA GLY A 12 9.16 -46.85 -7.23
C GLY A 12 9.69 -45.72 -6.37
N ARG A 13 10.12 -44.62 -7.00
CA ARG A 13 10.61 -43.41 -6.38
C ARG A 13 9.52 -42.77 -5.49
N ARG A 14 8.29 -42.65 -6.00
CA ARG A 14 7.13 -42.15 -5.25
C ARG A 14 6.87 -42.95 -3.98
N THR A 15 6.89 -44.30 -4.08
CA THR A 15 6.63 -45.18 -2.93
C THR A 15 7.75 -45.06 -1.88
N GLU A 16 8.98 -44.98 -2.29
CA GLU A 16 10.15 -44.86 -1.40
C GLU A 16 10.08 -43.52 -0.64
N LEU A 17 9.86 -42.39 -1.35
CA LEU A 17 9.76 -41.08 -0.73
C LEU A 17 8.56 -41.01 0.21
N ALA A 18 7.40 -41.58 -0.18
CA ALA A 18 6.23 -41.66 0.70
C ALA A 18 6.53 -42.40 2.00
N ARG A 19 7.24 -43.53 1.92
CA ARG A 19 7.65 -44.31 3.11
C ARG A 19 8.56 -43.48 4.01
N LEU A 20 9.53 -42.77 3.44
CA LEU A 20 10.48 -41.94 4.18
C LEU A 20 9.80 -40.80 4.94
N LEU A 21 8.94 -40.06 4.26
CA LEU A 21 8.18 -38.98 4.87
C LEU A 21 7.25 -39.48 6.00
N THR A 22 6.53 -40.59 5.75
CA THR A 22 5.63 -41.19 6.73
C THR A 22 6.35 -41.70 7.97
N LYS A 23 7.57 -42.25 7.81
CA LYS A 23 8.39 -42.78 8.93
C LYS A 23 8.72 -41.69 9.95
N SER A 24 8.81 -40.43 9.55
CA SER A 24 9.07 -39.32 10.46
C SER A 24 7.94 -39.04 11.46
N GLY A 25 6.75 -39.60 11.20
CA GLY A 25 5.52 -39.34 12.03
C GLY A 25 4.96 -37.92 11.93
N LYS A 26 5.64 -37.02 11.24
CA LYS A 26 5.23 -35.60 11.07
C LYS A 26 4.32 -35.39 9.87
N TYR A 27 4.42 -36.23 8.85
CA TYR A 27 3.77 -36.06 7.54
C TYR A 27 2.71 -37.12 7.27
N ARG A 28 1.59 -36.68 6.72
CA ARG A 28 0.61 -37.53 6.05
C ARG A 28 0.83 -37.41 4.55
N VAL A 29 1.16 -38.52 3.90
CA VAL A 29 1.48 -38.52 2.47
C VAL A 29 0.29 -39.02 1.66
N ILE A 30 -0.03 -38.27 0.63
CA ILE A 30 -1.07 -38.57 -0.36
C ILE A 30 -0.36 -38.76 -1.69
N THR A 31 -0.48 -39.92 -2.27
CA THR A 31 0.09 -40.22 -3.59
C THR A 31 -1.01 -40.08 -4.63
N SER A 32 -0.82 -39.17 -5.59
CA SER A 32 -1.72 -38.96 -6.71
C SER A 32 -0.95 -38.87 -8.02
N LEU A 33 -1.62 -39.21 -9.12
CA LEU A 33 -1.08 -39.02 -10.46
C LEU A 33 -1.71 -37.82 -11.18
N SER A 34 -2.81 -37.27 -10.61
CA SER A 34 -3.56 -36.16 -11.23
C SER A 34 -3.36 -34.85 -10.46
N PRO A 35 -2.83 -33.83 -11.13
CA PRO A 35 -2.71 -32.48 -10.55
C PRO A 35 -4.08 -31.89 -10.17
N GLU A 36 -5.13 -32.24 -10.91
CA GLU A 36 -6.50 -31.76 -10.68
C GLU A 36 -7.00 -32.24 -9.33
N VAL A 37 -6.85 -33.52 -9.03
CA VAL A 37 -7.25 -34.12 -7.74
C VAL A 37 -6.46 -33.52 -6.59
N VAL A 38 -5.17 -33.25 -6.77
CA VAL A 38 -4.35 -32.60 -5.75
C VAL A 38 -4.79 -31.18 -5.49
N ALA A 39 -5.12 -30.41 -6.53
CA ALA A 39 -5.61 -29.05 -6.40
C ALA A 39 -6.98 -28.99 -5.70
N GLU A 40 -7.89 -29.94 -6.00
CA GLU A 40 -9.18 -30.04 -5.30
C GLU A 40 -9.01 -30.39 -3.82
N GLN A 41 -8.15 -31.37 -3.49
CA GLN A 41 -7.86 -31.76 -2.12
C GLN A 41 -7.18 -30.62 -1.35
N HIS A 42 -6.34 -29.82 -2.02
CA HIS A 42 -5.75 -28.65 -1.42
C HIS A 42 -6.81 -27.58 -1.11
N SER A 43 -7.68 -27.27 -2.07
CA SER A 43 -8.79 -26.32 -1.86
C SER A 43 -9.74 -26.75 -0.72
N ALA A 44 -9.87 -28.04 -0.52
CA ALA A 44 -10.61 -28.64 0.61
C ALA A 44 -9.82 -28.63 1.94
N GLY A 45 -8.59 -28.09 1.97
CA GLY A 45 -7.73 -28.06 3.16
C GLY A 45 -7.10 -29.39 3.54
N SER A 46 -7.15 -30.38 2.66
CA SER A 46 -6.64 -31.75 2.91
C SER A 46 -5.16 -31.91 2.54
N VAL A 47 -4.57 -30.99 1.80
CA VAL A 47 -3.16 -30.96 1.37
C VAL A 47 -2.53 -29.62 1.74
N ASP A 48 -1.41 -29.64 2.45
CA ASP A 48 -0.66 -28.45 2.86
C ASP A 48 0.44 -28.07 1.85
N ALA A 49 1.06 -29.06 1.20
CA ALA A 49 2.13 -28.84 0.23
C ALA A 49 2.16 -29.96 -0.83
N VAL A 50 2.77 -29.67 -1.98
CA VAL A 50 2.98 -30.63 -3.07
C VAL A 50 4.47 -30.81 -3.31
N ILE A 51 4.89 -32.06 -3.42
CA ILE A 51 6.21 -32.43 -3.94
C ILE A 51 6.02 -32.95 -5.35
N LEU A 52 6.67 -32.30 -6.28
CA LEU A 52 6.68 -32.63 -7.68
C LEU A 52 8.08 -33.19 -8.05
N LEU A 53 8.14 -34.46 -8.32
CA LEU A 53 9.40 -35.12 -8.78
C LEU A 53 9.36 -35.28 -10.29
N HIS A 54 10.46 -34.94 -10.94
CA HIS A 54 10.55 -35.00 -12.39
C HIS A 54 11.91 -35.47 -12.87
N ASP A 55 11.92 -36.18 -14.03
CA ASP A 55 13.11 -36.74 -14.66
C ASP A 55 13.82 -35.72 -15.59
N GLU A 56 14.77 -36.21 -16.40
CA GLU A 56 15.74 -35.42 -17.18
C GLU A 56 15.15 -34.39 -18.16
N SER A 57 13.90 -34.52 -18.62
CA SER A 57 13.33 -33.59 -19.60
C SER A 57 12.77 -32.30 -19.02
N GLY A 58 12.30 -32.28 -17.78
CA GLY A 58 11.81 -31.12 -17.03
C GLY A 58 10.55 -30.44 -17.60
N GLN A 59 10.15 -30.74 -18.84
CA GLN A 59 9.07 -30.00 -19.51
C GLN A 59 7.68 -30.33 -18.95
N ASP A 60 7.38 -31.60 -18.74
CA ASP A 60 6.06 -32.01 -18.23
C ASP A 60 5.88 -31.58 -16.76
N GLY A 61 6.97 -31.61 -15.99
CA GLY A 61 6.96 -31.09 -14.61
C GLY A 61 6.67 -29.61 -14.51
N LEU A 62 7.20 -28.78 -15.41
CA LEU A 62 6.86 -27.35 -15.46
C LEU A 62 5.41 -27.10 -15.86
N LEU A 63 4.84 -27.92 -16.76
CA LEU A 63 3.43 -27.86 -17.12
C LEU A 63 2.55 -28.18 -15.90
N LEU A 64 2.90 -29.22 -15.14
CA LEU A 64 2.21 -29.60 -13.91
C LEU A 64 2.31 -28.49 -12.85
N LEU A 65 3.50 -27.91 -12.66
CA LEU A 65 3.70 -26.77 -11.76
C LEU A 65 2.82 -25.60 -12.16
N THR A 66 2.82 -25.22 -13.42
CA THR A 66 1.98 -24.13 -13.96
C THR A 66 0.50 -24.42 -13.75
N THR A 67 0.06 -25.64 -13.98
CA THR A 67 -1.35 -26.05 -13.78
C THR A 67 -1.77 -25.92 -12.32
N LEU A 68 -0.93 -26.38 -11.39
CA LEU A 68 -1.18 -26.25 -9.95
C LEU A 68 -1.23 -24.79 -9.52
N LYS A 69 -0.28 -23.97 -9.97
CA LYS A 69 -0.17 -22.56 -9.62
C LYS A 69 -1.28 -21.68 -10.22
N ASN A 70 -1.77 -22.02 -11.41
CA ASN A 70 -2.92 -21.32 -12.01
C ASN A 70 -4.21 -21.54 -11.22
N ARG A 71 -4.35 -22.66 -10.50
CA ARG A 71 -5.50 -22.94 -9.64
C ARG A 71 -5.36 -22.33 -8.24
N ASP A 72 -4.18 -22.42 -7.67
CA ASP A 72 -3.84 -21.77 -6.41
C ASP A 72 -2.38 -21.28 -6.42
N ALA A 73 -2.20 -19.98 -6.64
CA ALA A 73 -0.89 -19.34 -6.68
C ALA A 73 -0.12 -19.48 -5.35
N GLU A 74 -0.83 -19.63 -4.24
CA GLU A 74 -0.27 -19.73 -2.89
C GLU A 74 0.04 -21.19 -2.46
N LEU A 75 -0.27 -22.20 -3.29
CA LEU A 75 0.01 -23.60 -3.01
C LEU A 75 1.54 -23.81 -2.91
N PRO A 76 2.07 -24.27 -1.77
CA PRO A 76 3.48 -24.61 -1.65
C PRO A 76 3.84 -25.80 -2.56
N VAL A 77 4.73 -25.59 -3.51
CA VAL A 77 5.23 -26.64 -4.39
C VAL A 77 6.74 -26.73 -4.24
N ILE A 78 7.23 -27.94 -4.00
CA ILE A 78 8.65 -28.27 -3.97
C ILE A 78 8.95 -29.10 -5.20
N PHE A 79 9.71 -28.54 -6.13
CA PHE A 79 10.11 -29.20 -7.36
C PHE A 79 11.44 -29.90 -7.16
N ILE A 80 11.49 -31.21 -7.40
CA ILE A 80 12.68 -32.03 -7.21
C ILE A 80 13.11 -32.64 -8.55
N THR A 81 14.40 -32.49 -8.88
CA THR A 81 15.00 -33.10 -10.06
C THR A 81 16.28 -33.86 -9.68
N ASP A 82 16.69 -34.80 -10.54
CA ASP A 82 17.92 -35.54 -10.35
C ASP A 82 19.17 -34.72 -10.67
N ASN A 83 19.08 -33.81 -11.62
CA ASN A 83 20.13 -32.94 -12.10
C ASN A 83 19.73 -31.47 -12.13
N TYR A 84 20.72 -30.59 -11.93
CA TYR A 84 20.49 -29.16 -12.03
C TYR A 84 20.19 -28.73 -13.47
N GLN A 85 19.06 -28.06 -13.65
CA GLN A 85 18.64 -27.48 -14.93
C GLN A 85 18.31 -26.01 -14.73
N HIS A 86 19.13 -25.12 -15.27
CA HIS A 86 19.01 -23.68 -15.06
C HIS A 86 17.62 -23.14 -15.44
N ARG A 87 17.07 -23.56 -16.59
CA ARG A 87 15.73 -23.14 -17.04
C ARG A 87 14.63 -23.57 -16.06
N VAL A 88 14.66 -24.83 -15.64
CA VAL A 88 13.68 -25.39 -14.70
C VAL A 88 13.76 -24.70 -13.34
N ALA A 89 14.98 -24.46 -12.85
CA ALA A 89 15.18 -23.73 -11.60
C ALA A 89 14.62 -22.30 -11.68
N THR A 90 14.90 -21.59 -12.76
CA THR A 90 14.43 -20.22 -12.96
C THR A 90 12.90 -20.16 -13.04
N GLU A 91 12.27 -21.02 -13.85
CA GLU A 91 10.80 -21.08 -13.96
C GLU A 91 10.14 -21.46 -12.62
N THR A 92 10.71 -22.41 -11.90
CA THR A 92 10.20 -22.81 -10.58
C THR A 92 10.22 -21.65 -9.59
N LEU A 93 11.32 -20.88 -9.55
CA LEU A 93 11.46 -19.72 -8.68
C LEU A 93 10.52 -18.56 -9.09
N LEU A 94 10.31 -18.34 -10.39
CA LEU A 94 9.35 -17.36 -10.90
C LEU A 94 7.92 -17.67 -10.44
N HIS A 95 7.59 -18.93 -10.26
CA HIS A 95 6.30 -19.38 -9.70
C HIS A 95 6.28 -19.42 -8.17
N HIS A 96 7.24 -18.78 -7.48
CA HIS A 96 7.33 -18.78 -6.01
C HIS A 96 7.32 -20.21 -5.42
N SER A 97 7.99 -21.15 -6.07
CA SER A 97 8.12 -22.54 -5.66
C SER A 97 9.54 -22.85 -5.27
N GLN A 98 9.74 -23.88 -4.45
CA GLN A 98 11.07 -24.33 -4.03
C GLN A 98 11.64 -25.30 -5.07
N TYR A 99 12.94 -25.16 -5.36
CA TYR A 99 13.65 -26.05 -6.29
C TYR A 99 14.75 -26.81 -5.55
N LEU A 100 14.76 -28.14 -5.68
CA LEU A 100 15.73 -28.99 -5.04
C LEU A 100 16.33 -29.99 -6.05
N VAL A 101 17.64 -30.09 -6.11
CA VAL A 101 18.36 -31.15 -6.84
C VAL A 101 18.67 -32.29 -5.88
N MET A 102 18.19 -33.47 -6.20
CA MET A 102 18.33 -34.65 -5.36
C MET A 102 18.75 -35.84 -6.20
N PRO A 103 20.06 -36.19 -6.19
CA PRO A 103 20.58 -37.36 -6.94
C PRO A 103 19.93 -38.66 -6.49
N GLN A 104 19.74 -39.57 -7.41
CA GLN A 104 19.25 -40.94 -7.13
C GLN A 104 20.37 -41.85 -6.55
N PRO A 105 20.09 -42.78 -5.64
CA PRO A 105 18.79 -43.01 -4.98
C PRO A 105 18.48 -41.94 -3.95
N VAL A 106 17.19 -41.67 -3.75
CA VAL A 106 16.75 -40.71 -2.72
C VAL A 106 17.28 -41.18 -1.37
N ALA A 107 18.22 -40.42 -0.81
CA ALA A 107 18.77 -40.75 0.49
C ALA A 107 17.70 -40.81 1.55
N ALA A 108 17.73 -41.83 2.40
CA ALA A 108 16.70 -42.13 3.40
C ALA A 108 16.42 -40.97 4.38
N GLU A 109 17.32 -40.01 4.48
CA GLU A 109 17.17 -38.82 5.29
C GLU A 109 17.71 -37.61 4.50
N CYS A 110 16.82 -36.88 3.87
CA CYS A 110 17.16 -35.56 3.32
C CYS A 110 16.65 -34.47 4.26
N PRO A 111 17.44 -34.03 5.25
CA PRO A 111 17.04 -32.97 6.20
C PRO A 111 16.63 -31.68 5.47
N VAL A 112 17.27 -31.43 4.32
CA VAL A 112 16.98 -30.25 3.49
C VAL A 112 15.55 -30.31 2.94
N LEU A 113 15.09 -31.46 2.44
CA LEU A 113 13.72 -31.61 1.95
C LEU A 113 12.70 -31.42 3.06
N LEU A 114 12.93 -32.01 4.23
CA LEU A 114 12.04 -31.86 5.39
C LEU A 114 11.96 -30.40 5.82
N GLN A 115 13.09 -29.72 5.88
CA GLN A 115 13.15 -28.30 6.21
C GLN A 115 12.43 -27.44 5.16
N LEU A 116 12.60 -27.73 3.87
CA LEU A 116 11.90 -27.00 2.79
C LEU A 116 10.38 -27.15 2.89
N ILE A 117 9.88 -28.36 3.20
CA ILE A 117 8.45 -28.61 3.40
C ILE A 117 7.93 -27.78 4.57
N GLU A 118 8.60 -27.87 5.74
CA GLU A 118 8.20 -27.14 6.93
C GLU A 118 8.20 -25.63 6.68
N THR A 119 9.28 -25.09 6.09
CA THR A 119 9.40 -23.66 5.79
C THR A 119 8.30 -23.19 4.83
N ALA A 120 8.08 -23.90 3.72
CA ALA A 120 7.09 -23.50 2.71
C ALA A 120 5.65 -23.49 3.28
N VAL A 121 5.32 -24.48 4.11
CA VAL A 121 4.01 -24.57 4.77
C VAL A 121 3.86 -23.47 5.81
N GLU A 122 4.90 -23.19 6.60
CA GLU A 122 4.85 -22.16 7.65
C GLU A 122 4.77 -20.77 7.05
N GLU A 123 5.53 -20.46 6.00
CA GLU A 123 5.43 -19.19 5.26
C GLU A 123 4.02 -18.96 4.75
N ARG A 124 3.39 -19.96 4.15
CA ARG A 124 2.02 -19.88 3.68
C ARG A 124 1.03 -19.62 4.81
N ARG A 125 1.12 -20.39 5.90
CA ARG A 125 0.23 -20.24 7.08
C ARG A 125 0.35 -18.84 7.68
N THR A 126 1.57 -18.33 7.78
CA THR A 126 1.83 -16.98 8.27
C THR A 126 1.21 -15.93 7.35
N ARG A 127 1.40 -16.07 6.03
CA ARG A 127 0.82 -15.16 5.03
C ARG A 127 -0.71 -15.17 5.09
N GLN A 128 -1.32 -16.35 5.14
CA GLN A 128 -2.77 -16.49 5.26
C GLN A 128 -3.31 -15.91 6.56
N ALA A 129 -2.62 -16.09 7.68
CA ALA A 129 -2.99 -15.52 8.96
C ALA A 129 -2.95 -13.98 8.91
N VAL A 130 -1.92 -13.40 8.28
CA VAL A 130 -1.81 -11.94 8.09
C VAL A 130 -2.95 -11.42 7.22
N ILE A 131 -3.26 -12.10 6.10
CA ILE A 131 -4.37 -11.70 5.21
C ILE A 131 -5.72 -11.79 5.96
N ALA A 132 -5.95 -12.85 6.70
CA ALA A 132 -7.18 -13.03 7.48
C ALA A 132 -7.32 -11.98 8.60
N LEU A 133 -6.21 -11.66 9.28
CA LEU A 133 -6.19 -10.61 10.31
C LEU A 133 -6.44 -9.22 9.69
N LYS A 134 -5.81 -8.93 8.54
CA LYS A 134 -6.04 -7.70 7.80
C LYS A 134 -7.52 -7.55 7.41
N LYS A 135 -8.13 -8.58 6.81
CA LYS A 135 -9.56 -8.59 6.49
C LYS A 135 -10.45 -8.35 7.72
N LYS A 136 -10.13 -9.00 8.84
CA LYS A 136 -10.89 -8.83 10.08
C LYS A 136 -10.79 -7.41 10.63
N LEU A 137 -9.60 -6.80 10.60
CA LEU A 137 -9.40 -5.40 10.99
C LEU A 137 -10.15 -4.43 10.07
N GLU A 138 -10.13 -4.66 8.76
CA GLU A 138 -10.87 -3.87 7.77
C GLU A 138 -12.39 -3.96 8.02
N LEU A 139 -12.92 -5.16 8.23
CA LEU A 139 -14.34 -5.37 8.47
C LEU A 139 -14.80 -4.65 9.75
N VAL A 140 -14.11 -4.90 10.87
CA VAL A 140 -14.46 -4.26 12.15
C VAL A 140 -14.34 -2.74 12.02
N GLY A 141 -13.27 -2.25 11.40
CA GLY A 141 -13.06 -0.82 11.22
C GLY A 141 -14.10 -0.16 10.30
N SER A 142 -14.53 -0.80 9.21
CA SER A 142 -15.47 -0.20 8.26
C SER A 142 -16.91 -0.19 8.78
N VAL A 143 -17.40 -1.30 9.32
CA VAL A 143 -18.78 -1.41 9.84
C VAL A 143 -18.98 -0.48 11.03
N THR A 144 -18.10 -0.53 12.02
CA THR A 144 -18.21 0.32 13.22
C THR A 144 -18.18 1.80 12.87
N ARG A 145 -17.30 2.20 11.91
CA ARG A 145 -17.24 3.61 11.48
C ARG A 145 -18.51 4.08 10.78
N HIS A 146 -18.99 3.29 9.82
CA HIS A 146 -20.20 3.64 9.07
C HIS A 146 -21.37 3.88 10.03
N ASP A 147 -21.57 2.96 10.96
CA ASP A 147 -22.70 3.06 11.89
C ASP A 147 -22.56 4.24 12.85
N VAL A 148 -21.36 4.47 13.39
CA VAL A 148 -21.10 5.61 14.28
C VAL A 148 -21.24 6.94 13.53
N LEU A 149 -20.72 7.06 12.30
CA LEU A 149 -20.85 8.28 11.51
C LEU A 149 -22.31 8.58 11.14
N ASN A 150 -23.11 7.55 10.84
CA ASN A 150 -24.56 7.74 10.58
C ASN A 150 -25.29 8.24 11.82
N GLN A 151 -25.02 7.66 12.99
CA GLN A 151 -25.61 8.14 14.25
C GLN A 151 -25.15 9.55 14.59
N LEU A 152 -23.88 9.84 14.39
CA LEU A 152 -23.33 11.18 14.61
C LEU A 152 -23.95 12.23 13.69
N THR A 153 -24.19 11.88 12.43
CA THR A 153 -24.92 12.75 11.49
C THR A 153 -26.33 13.09 11.99
N ALA A 154 -27.04 12.10 12.55
CA ALA A 154 -28.34 12.33 13.14
C ALA A 154 -28.26 13.26 14.37
N VAL A 155 -27.29 13.04 15.28
CA VAL A 155 -27.05 13.89 16.45
C VAL A 155 -26.76 15.34 16.02
N MET A 156 -25.88 15.52 15.03
CA MET A 156 -25.56 16.86 14.50
C MET A 156 -26.78 17.55 13.88
N GLY A 157 -27.58 16.79 13.11
CA GLY A 157 -28.82 17.33 12.53
C GLY A 157 -29.84 17.79 13.59
N TYR A 158 -30.06 17.01 14.65
CA TYR A 158 -30.91 17.42 15.76
C TYR A 158 -30.34 18.62 16.53
N ASN A 159 -29.02 18.65 16.73
CA ASN A 159 -28.35 19.80 17.36
C ASN A 159 -28.55 21.08 16.55
N GLU A 160 -28.46 21.06 15.22
CA GLU A 160 -28.71 22.19 14.36
C GLU A 160 -30.17 22.68 14.43
N LEU A 161 -31.14 21.76 14.44
CA LEU A 161 -32.53 22.09 14.63
C LEU A 161 -32.79 22.76 15.99
N LEU A 162 -32.20 22.26 17.06
CA LEU A 162 -32.29 22.80 18.39
C LEU A 162 -31.65 24.18 18.48
N LEU A 163 -30.53 24.43 17.84
CA LEU A 163 -29.89 25.77 17.79
C LEU A 163 -30.78 26.83 17.14
N ILE A 164 -31.64 26.44 16.18
CA ILE A 164 -32.61 27.32 15.54
C ILE A 164 -33.83 27.58 16.46
N MET A 165 -34.27 26.56 17.21
CA MET A 165 -35.51 26.60 17.99
C MET A 165 -35.33 27.21 19.39
N ILE A 166 -34.15 27.12 19.99
CA ILE A 166 -33.86 27.55 21.34
C ILE A 166 -33.48 29.05 21.34
N GLU A 167 -34.10 29.82 22.21
CA GLU A 167 -33.79 31.26 22.38
C GLU A 167 -32.86 31.53 23.57
N ASP A 168 -32.85 30.66 24.58
CA ASP A 168 -32.02 30.79 25.80
C ASP A 168 -30.51 30.78 25.47
N PRO A 169 -29.77 31.84 25.80
CA PRO A 169 -28.36 31.97 25.50
C PRO A 169 -27.50 30.87 26.18
N THR A 170 -27.89 30.44 27.38
CA THR A 170 -27.15 29.42 28.15
C THR A 170 -27.30 28.07 27.48
N GLN A 171 -28.50 27.73 27.01
CA GLN A 171 -28.74 26.48 26.28
C GLN A 171 -28.02 26.47 24.92
N LYS A 172 -27.98 27.61 24.21
CA LYS A 172 -27.18 27.72 22.96
C LYS A 172 -25.72 27.43 23.16
N ILE A 173 -25.13 27.93 24.26
CA ILE A 173 -23.72 27.63 24.58
C ILE A 173 -23.48 26.11 24.76
N TYR A 174 -24.42 25.40 25.38
CA TYR A 174 -24.27 23.93 25.51
C TYR A 174 -24.41 23.22 24.18
N LEU A 175 -25.33 23.59 23.32
CA LEU A 175 -25.50 23.02 21.98
C LEU A 175 -24.28 23.29 21.08
N GLU A 176 -23.70 24.49 21.16
CA GLU A 176 -22.44 24.79 20.44
C GLU A 176 -21.28 23.91 20.93
N ARG A 177 -21.18 23.68 22.24
CA ARG A 177 -20.17 22.74 22.78
C ARG A 177 -20.41 21.29 22.34
N GLU A 178 -21.68 20.88 22.31
CA GLU A 178 -22.05 19.54 21.80
C GLU A 178 -21.70 19.40 20.32
N LYS A 179 -21.99 20.42 19.48
CA LYS A 179 -21.61 20.47 18.08
C LYS A 179 -20.08 20.31 17.90
N ILE A 180 -19.30 21.05 18.67
CA ILE A 180 -17.83 20.96 18.64
C ILE A 180 -17.35 19.56 19.04
N ALA A 181 -17.98 18.94 20.04
CA ALA A 181 -17.63 17.58 20.45
C ALA A 181 -17.97 16.54 19.37
N ALA A 182 -19.15 16.66 18.77
CA ALA A 182 -19.59 15.81 17.67
C ALA A 182 -18.68 15.93 16.44
N ASP A 183 -18.33 17.16 16.05
CA ASP A 183 -17.35 17.38 14.95
C ASP A 183 -15.99 16.76 15.24
N ARG A 184 -15.49 16.86 16.46
CA ARG A 184 -14.23 16.22 16.87
C ARG A 184 -14.30 14.69 16.71
N ILE A 185 -15.41 14.07 17.12
CA ILE A 185 -15.61 12.63 16.94
C ILE A 185 -15.62 12.29 15.44
N ARG A 186 -16.35 13.05 14.62
CA ARG A 186 -16.39 12.85 13.16
C ARG A 186 -15.00 12.87 12.54
N VAL A 187 -14.20 13.88 12.88
CA VAL A 187 -12.82 14.00 12.39
C VAL A 187 -11.93 12.84 12.87
N GLN A 188 -12.14 12.34 14.10
CA GLN A 188 -11.40 11.17 14.61
C GLN A 188 -11.70 9.88 13.80
N PHE A 189 -12.97 9.68 13.44
CA PHE A 189 -13.34 8.53 12.61
C PHE A 189 -12.83 8.65 11.17
N GLN A 190 -12.83 9.88 10.61
CA GLN A 190 -12.23 10.15 9.31
C GLN A 190 -10.73 9.85 9.33
N PHE A 191 -10.00 10.34 10.32
CA PHE A 191 -8.58 10.05 10.52
C PHE A 191 -8.30 8.54 10.62
N ALA A 192 -9.10 7.78 11.38
CA ALA A 192 -8.93 6.35 11.51
C ALA A 192 -9.11 5.62 10.16
N ARG A 193 -10.01 6.12 9.30
CA ARG A 193 -10.19 5.64 7.93
C ARG A 193 -8.96 5.92 7.07
N ASP A 194 -8.46 7.16 7.15
CA ASP A 194 -7.34 7.60 6.33
C ASP A 194 -6.06 6.84 6.70
N CYS A 195 -5.79 6.63 8.00
CA CYS A 195 -4.70 5.77 8.47
C CYS A 195 -4.80 4.33 7.97
N GLN A 196 -6.01 3.77 7.83
CA GLN A 196 -6.19 2.40 7.35
C GLN A 196 -5.93 2.27 5.85
N ASN A 197 -6.03 3.34 5.09
CA ASN A 197 -5.81 3.34 3.64
C ASN A 197 -4.33 3.53 3.27
N ILE A 198 -3.49 4.03 4.19
CA ILE A 198 -2.06 4.23 3.95
C ILE A 198 -1.36 2.90 3.67
N GLY A 199 -0.66 2.80 2.54
CA GLY A 199 0.11 1.62 2.15
C GLY A 199 -0.70 0.36 1.85
N VAL A 200 -2.01 0.47 1.65
CA VAL A 200 -2.89 -0.67 1.31
C VAL A 200 -2.74 -1.07 -0.14
N GLU A 201 -2.77 -0.09 -1.03
CA GLU A 201 -2.53 -0.30 -2.45
C GLU A 201 -1.05 -0.04 -2.79
N PRO A 202 -0.50 -0.71 -3.82
CA PRO A 202 0.87 -0.47 -4.23
C PRO A 202 1.04 0.97 -4.73
N PRO A 203 2.17 1.63 -4.44
CA PRO A 203 2.50 2.94 -4.96
C PRO A 203 2.46 2.97 -6.50
N ARG A 204 2.10 4.12 -7.05
CA ARG A 204 1.99 4.33 -8.51
C ARG A 204 2.57 5.67 -8.94
N TRP A 205 2.90 5.80 -10.23
CA TRP A 205 3.31 7.06 -10.81
C TRP A 205 2.12 8.01 -10.90
N GLN A 206 2.29 9.23 -10.39
CA GLN A 206 1.26 10.26 -10.33
C GLN A 206 1.83 11.59 -10.80
N MET A 207 1.12 12.29 -11.67
CA MET A 207 1.48 13.63 -12.13
C MET A 207 1.18 14.63 -11.00
N ILE A 208 2.19 15.38 -10.56
CA ILE A 208 2.08 16.31 -9.41
C ILE A 208 0.99 17.35 -9.66
N ARG A 209 0.95 17.96 -10.85
CA ARG A 209 -0.11 18.92 -11.24
C ARG A 209 -1.51 18.34 -11.04
N SER A 210 -1.74 17.11 -11.48
CA SER A 210 -3.04 16.45 -11.34
C SER A 210 -3.40 16.16 -9.89
N VAL A 211 -2.41 15.83 -9.05
CA VAL A 211 -2.57 15.63 -7.61
C VAL A 211 -2.98 16.94 -6.93
N VAL A 212 -2.26 18.03 -7.20
CA VAL A 212 -2.57 19.36 -6.65
C VAL A 212 -3.96 19.84 -7.06
N HIS A 213 -4.34 19.62 -8.33
CA HIS A 213 -5.65 20.01 -8.84
C HIS A 213 -6.78 19.24 -8.11
N ARG A 214 -6.70 17.90 -8.05
CA ARG A 214 -7.70 17.09 -7.31
C ARG A 214 -7.81 17.48 -5.84
N ALA A 215 -6.67 17.74 -5.19
CA ALA A 215 -6.66 18.20 -3.81
C ALA A 215 -7.36 19.55 -3.66
N GLY A 216 -7.16 20.47 -4.60
CA GLY A 216 -7.78 21.80 -4.61
C GLY A 216 -9.29 21.78 -4.83
N GLU A 217 -9.83 20.80 -5.59
CA GLU A 217 -11.28 20.67 -5.82
C GLU A 217 -12.10 20.43 -4.55
N LEU A 218 -11.46 19.98 -3.47
CA LEU A 218 -12.12 19.72 -2.18
C LEU A 218 -12.39 20.98 -1.37
N PHE A 219 -11.85 22.15 -1.78
CA PHE A 219 -11.90 23.40 -1.03
C PHE A 219 -12.52 24.54 -1.82
N ASP A 220 -13.20 25.46 -1.12
CA ASP A 220 -13.62 26.73 -1.72
C ASP A 220 -12.46 27.74 -1.73
N LEU A 221 -11.70 27.72 -2.80
CA LEU A 221 -10.47 28.54 -2.98
C LEU A 221 -10.75 29.94 -3.57
N LYS A 222 -11.97 30.47 -3.50
CA LYS A 222 -12.34 31.75 -4.14
C LYS A 222 -11.45 32.93 -3.75
N THR A 223 -10.89 32.92 -2.56
CA THR A 223 -10.05 34.00 -2.01
C THR A 223 -8.56 33.66 -1.99
N ILE A 224 -8.18 32.43 -2.36
CA ILE A 224 -6.80 31.93 -2.31
C ILE A 224 -6.38 31.51 -3.70
N ARG A 225 -5.29 32.09 -4.20
CA ARG A 225 -4.68 31.74 -5.48
C ARG A 225 -3.68 30.60 -5.26
N VAL A 226 -3.93 29.43 -5.88
CA VAL A 226 -2.96 28.36 -5.92
C VAL A 226 -2.17 28.41 -7.23
N VAL A 227 -0.85 28.56 -7.12
CA VAL A 227 0.09 28.64 -8.26
C VAL A 227 0.93 27.38 -8.27
N GLU A 228 0.69 26.53 -9.26
CA GLU A 228 1.43 25.28 -9.45
C GLU A 228 2.39 25.45 -10.66
N THR A 229 3.68 25.12 -10.49
CA THR A 229 4.72 25.23 -11.52
C THR A 229 5.59 23.97 -11.63
N CYS A 230 5.04 22.78 -11.32
CA CYS A 230 5.77 21.52 -11.40
C CYS A 230 5.87 20.93 -12.82
N GLY A 231 5.13 21.49 -13.78
CA GLY A 231 5.11 21.00 -15.16
C GLY A 231 4.56 19.58 -15.28
N ASP A 232 5.18 18.74 -16.11
CA ASP A 232 4.79 17.35 -16.34
C ASP A 232 5.54 16.37 -15.42
N ALA A 233 6.01 16.88 -14.28
CA ALA A 233 6.71 16.06 -13.29
C ALA A 233 5.80 15.01 -12.64
N THR A 234 6.33 13.80 -12.50
CA THR A 234 5.65 12.67 -11.89
C THR A 234 6.43 12.12 -10.69
N VAL A 235 5.71 11.66 -9.69
CA VAL A 235 6.25 11.04 -8.48
C VAL A 235 5.65 9.64 -8.31
N PHE A 236 6.47 8.69 -7.88
CA PHE A 236 6.03 7.36 -7.49
C PHE A 236 5.65 7.38 -6.00
N ALA A 237 4.36 7.44 -5.73
CA ALA A 237 3.83 7.67 -4.39
C ALA A 237 2.60 6.77 -4.10
N ASP A 238 2.22 6.69 -2.83
CA ASP A 238 0.99 6.05 -2.40
C ASP A 238 -0.21 6.60 -3.18
N PRO A 239 -1.21 5.78 -3.58
CA PRO A 239 -2.42 6.24 -4.28
C PRO A 239 -3.16 7.39 -3.64
N ILE A 240 -3.06 7.55 -2.30
CA ILE A 240 -3.67 8.64 -1.55
C ILE A 240 -2.74 9.86 -1.36
N PHE A 241 -1.74 10.03 -2.21
CA PHE A 241 -0.83 11.18 -2.13
C PHE A 241 -1.54 12.53 -2.27
N ASP A 242 -2.65 12.60 -3.01
CA ASP A 242 -3.53 13.78 -3.09
C ASP A 242 -4.10 14.18 -1.72
N MET A 243 -4.35 13.22 -0.85
CA MET A 243 -4.78 13.50 0.53
C MET A 243 -3.68 14.23 1.33
N ALA A 244 -2.40 13.89 1.12
CA ALA A 244 -1.31 14.63 1.75
C ALA A 244 -1.31 16.12 1.34
N ILE A 245 -1.51 16.41 0.04
CA ILE A 245 -1.64 17.78 -0.45
C ILE A 245 -2.91 18.44 0.09
N SER A 246 -4.03 17.71 0.17
CA SER A 246 -5.28 18.24 0.77
C SER A 246 -5.08 18.66 2.23
N TYR A 247 -4.34 17.90 3.04
CA TYR A 247 -4.03 18.30 4.42
C TYR A 247 -3.11 19.51 4.49
N LEU A 248 -2.20 19.70 3.55
CA LEU A 248 -1.38 20.93 3.48
C LEU A 248 -2.24 22.15 3.10
N LEU A 249 -3.16 21.98 2.15
CA LEU A 249 -4.15 23.01 1.78
C LEU A 249 -5.05 23.37 2.97
N ASP A 250 -5.62 22.37 3.66
CA ASP A 250 -6.43 22.57 4.86
C ASP A 250 -5.67 23.34 5.95
N ASN A 251 -4.40 22.99 6.15
CA ASN A 251 -3.55 23.68 7.10
C ASN A 251 -3.34 25.15 6.72
N ALA A 252 -3.06 25.47 5.47
CA ALA A 252 -2.89 26.86 5.01
C ALA A 252 -4.20 27.67 5.18
N ILE A 253 -5.34 27.08 4.78
CA ILE A 253 -6.67 27.75 4.83
C ILE A 253 -7.10 28.06 6.27
N HIS A 254 -6.93 27.09 7.18
CA HIS A 254 -7.51 27.20 8.52
C HIS A 254 -6.53 27.72 9.58
N TYR A 255 -5.21 27.60 9.34
CA TYR A 255 -4.19 27.94 10.34
C TYR A 255 -3.14 28.94 9.85
N GLY A 256 -3.10 29.22 8.54
CA GLY A 256 -2.15 30.18 7.98
C GLY A 256 -2.52 31.65 8.26
N GLY A 257 -3.69 31.93 8.86
CA GLY A 257 -4.16 33.30 9.08
C GLY A 257 -4.70 33.93 7.78
N ASN A 258 -4.13 35.02 7.33
CA ASN A 258 -4.57 35.73 6.12
C ASN A 258 -3.86 35.22 4.86
N VAL A 259 -4.03 33.92 4.54
CA VAL A 259 -3.45 33.35 3.32
C VAL A 259 -4.22 33.81 2.09
N THR A 260 -3.53 34.34 1.10
CA THR A 260 -4.06 34.76 -0.21
C THR A 260 -3.42 34.03 -1.37
N GLU A 261 -2.24 33.44 -1.17
CA GLU A 261 -1.51 32.76 -2.21
C GLU A 261 -0.79 31.52 -1.65
N ILE A 262 -0.83 30.44 -2.44
CA ILE A 262 -0.14 29.18 -2.17
C ILE A 262 0.66 28.82 -3.41
N HIS A 263 1.94 28.52 -3.25
CA HIS A 263 2.85 28.10 -4.31
C HIS A 263 3.21 26.63 -4.16
N VAL A 264 3.10 25.86 -5.25
CA VAL A 264 3.57 24.46 -5.33
C VAL A 264 4.55 24.36 -6.49
N PHE A 265 5.81 24.05 -6.16
CA PHE A 265 6.88 24.06 -7.15
C PHE A 265 7.99 23.07 -6.78
N LEU A 266 8.92 22.85 -7.71
CA LEU A 266 10.04 21.92 -7.53
C LEU A 266 11.36 22.68 -7.44
N GLU A 267 12.20 22.23 -6.52
CA GLU A 267 13.60 22.64 -6.39
C GLU A 267 14.51 21.43 -6.63
N ASP A 268 15.56 21.62 -7.43
CA ASP A 268 16.54 20.57 -7.68
C ASP A 268 17.64 20.63 -6.59
N ALA A 269 17.84 19.51 -5.88
CA ALA A 269 18.94 19.33 -4.95
C ALA A 269 19.96 18.31 -5.50
N ALA A 270 21.15 18.20 -4.89
CA ALA A 270 22.27 17.44 -5.47
C ALA A 270 21.95 15.96 -5.78
N HIS A 271 21.08 15.31 -5.00
CA HIS A 271 20.74 13.89 -5.14
C HIS A 271 19.24 13.59 -5.03
N GLU A 272 18.41 14.62 -4.92
CA GLU A 272 16.97 14.50 -4.74
C GLU A 272 16.24 15.67 -5.38
N VAL A 273 14.93 15.59 -5.49
CA VAL A 273 14.07 16.70 -5.88
C VAL A 273 13.20 17.05 -4.68
N VAL A 274 13.07 18.35 -4.42
CA VAL A 274 12.24 18.85 -3.33
C VAL A 274 10.95 19.42 -3.92
N LEU A 275 9.81 18.81 -3.57
CA LEU A 275 8.50 19.39 -3.85
C LEU A 275 8.15 20.34 -2.71
N VAL A 276 8.03 21.61 -3.03
CA VAL A 276 7.76 22.67 -2.07
C VAL A 276 6.30 23.07 -2.13
N PHE A 277 5.68 23.14 -0.96
CA PHE A 277 4.36 23.74 -0.74
C PHE A 277 4.53 24.93 0.21
N ALA A 278 4.29 26.14 -0.28
CA ALA A 278 4.51 27.36 0.49
C ALA A 278 3.28 28.26 0.44
N ASP A 279 2.85 28.77 1.59
CA ASP A 279 1.81 29.80 1.72
C ASP A 279 2.40 31.15 2.15
N ASN A 280 1.64 32.20 2.02
CA ASN A 280 2.02 33.55 2.45
C ASN A 280 1.36 33.99 3.77
N GLY A 281 1.03 33.02 4.63
CA GLY A 281 0.36 33.27 5.92
C GLY A 281 1.30 33.67 7.06
N GLU A 282 0.89 33.35 8.30
CA GLU A 282 1.65 33.71 9.52
C GLU A 282 2.87 32.80 9.75
N GLY A 283 2.92 31.64 9.09
CA GLY A 283 4.00 30.67 9.27
C GLY A 283 3.97 29.95 10.61
N ILE A 284 4.95 29.06 10.83
CA ILE A 284 5.04 28.21 12.02
C ILE A 284 6.20 28.65 12.92
N PRO A 285 5.98 28.90 14.23
CA PRO A 285 7.04 29.22 15.16
C PRO A 285 8.14 28.17 15.20
N ALA A 286 9.41 28.58 15.26
CA ALA A 286 10.58 27.71 15.22
C ALA A 286 10.54 26.55 16.24
N ALA A 287 10.01 26.80 17.46
CA ALA A 287 9.87 25.77 18.50
C ALA A 287 8.85 24.66 18.17
N ASN A 288 8.02 24.86 17.15
CA ASN A 288 6.92 23.99 16.78
C ASN A 288 7.16 23.21 15.47
N LYS A 289 8.16 23.56 14.67
CA LYS A 289 8.41 23.01 13.33
C LYS A 289 8.49 21.48 13.30
N GLU A 290 9.20 20.87 14.23
CA GLU A 290 9.25 19.40 14.37
C GLU A 290 7.99 18.83 15.01
N LYS A 291 7.38 19.57 15.94
CA LYS A 291 6.23 19.11 16.72
C LYS A 291 4.94 19.05 15.91
N VAL A 292 4.80 19.89 14.86
CA VAL A 292 3.58 19.92 14.03
C VAL A 292 3.32 18.60 13.31
N PHE A 293 4.34 17.77 13.14
CA PHE A 293 4.20 16.42 12.57
C PHE A 293 3.95 15.35 13.63
N THR A 294 3.86 15.70 14.92
CA THR A 294 3.55 14.73 15.97
C THR A 294 2.04 14.62 16.18
N ARG A 295 1.59 13.40 16.46
CA ARG A 295 0.18 13.10 16.67
C ARG A 295 -0.42 13.94 17.81
N GLY A 296 -1.51 14.63 17.53
CA GLY A 296 -2.24 15.41 18.53
C GLY A 296 -1.66 16.77 18.83
N PHE A 297 -0.69 17.26 18.06
CA PHE A 297 -0.15 18.59 18.21
C PHE A 297 -0.94 19.61 17.38
N GLY A 298 -1.43 20.69 17.98
CA GLY A 298 -2.14 21.78 17.29
C GLY A 298 -3.49 22.14 17.91
N LYS A 299 -4.19 23.09 17.28
CA LYS A 299 -5.45 23.66 17.81
C LYS A 299 -6.70 22.77 17.63
N ASN A 300 -6.73 21.93 16.59
CA ASN A 300 -7.86 20.99 16.36
C ASN A 300 -7.46 19.59 16.80
N THR A 301 -7.49 18.60 15.88
CA THR A 301 -7.10 17.22 16.19
C THR A 301 -5.61 17.00 16.20
N GLY A 302 -4.85 17.87 15.52
CA GLY A 302 -3.40 17.78 15.37
C GLY A 302 -2.95 16.53 14.58
N TRP A 303 -3.78 16.03 13.66
CA TRP A 303 -3.52 14.78 12.96
C TRP A 303 -3.20 14.95 11.48
N GLY A 304 -3.56 16.08 10.87
CA GLY A 304 -3.38 16.31 9.43
C GLY A 304 -1.91 16.20 9.00
N LEU A 305 -1.02 16.98 9.60
CA LEU A 305 0.42 16.94 9.26
C LEU A 305 1.11 15.63 9.67
N PHE A 306 0.62 14.97 10.74
CA PHE A 306 1.07 13.61 11.06
C PHE A 306 0.73 12.65 9.91
N LEU A 307 -0.51 12.68 9.38
CA LEU A 307 -0.90 11.85 8.23
C LEU A 307 -0.09 12.17 6.97
N VAL A 308 0.18 13.44 6.70
CA VAL A 308 1.06 13.82 5.58
C VAL A 308 2.38 13.07 5.68
N ARG A 309 3.03 13.06 6.85
CA ARG A 309 4.30 12.36 7.06
C ARG A 309 4.16 10.84 6.87
N GLU A 310 3.10 10.22 7.37
CA GLU A 310 2.87 8.78 7.23
C GLU A 310 2.60 8.36 5.77
N ILE A 311 1.79 9.14 5.02
CA ILE A 311 1.53 8.89 3.60
C ILE A 311 2.83 8.96 2.79
N LEU A 312 3.64 9.99 3.01
CA LEU A 312 4.90 10.20 2.32
C LEU A 312 5.94 9.12 2.65
N ALA A 313 5.95 8.63 3.90
CA ALA A 313 6.88 7.61 4.37
C ALA A 313 6.73 6.26 3.64
N VAL A 314 5.56 5.93 3.08
CA VAL A 314 5.32 4.71 2.29
C VAL A 314 6.35 4.56 1.16
N THR A 315 6.72 5.67 0.53
CA THR A 315 7.70 5.70 -0.55
C THR A 315 9.02 6.38 -0.16
N LYS A 316 9.29 6.50 1.15
CA LYS A 316 10.49 7.11 1.73
C LYS A 316 10.66 8.60 1.37
N ILE A 317 9.59 9.29 1.03
CA ILE A 317 9.58 10.74 0.93
C ILE A 317 9.56 11.29 2.35
N THR A 318 10.43 12.25 2.66
CA THR A 318 10.43 12.92 3.95
C THR A 318 9.87 14.32 3.82
N ILE A 319 9.36 14.90 4.92
CA ILE A 319 8.82 16.24 4.94
C ILE A 319 9.40 17.04 6.09
N ALA A 320 9.72 18.30 5.81
CA ALA A 320 10.15 19.28 6.81
C ALA A 320 9.40 20.60 6.65
N GLU A 321 9.25 21.37 7.72
CA GLU A 321 8.77 22.74 7.66
C GLU A 321 9.95 23.70 7.85
N THR A 322 10.23 24.51 6.83
CA THR A 322 11.41 25.38 6.73
C THR A 322 11.08 26.87 6.63
N GLY A 323 9.78 27.25 6.60
CA GLY A 323 9.33 28.64 6.46
C GLY A 323 9.82 29.55 7.59
N GLU A 324 9.75 30.85 7.38
CA GLU A 324 10.08 31.86 8.39
C GLU A 324 8.80 32.32 9.10
N PRO A 325 8.77 32.34 10.44
CA PRO A 325 7.62 32.89 11.15
C PRO A 325 7.30 34.33 10.71
N GLY A 326 6.03 34.59 10.38
CA GLY A 326 5.57 35.88 9.86
C GLY A 326 5.69 36.04 8.33
N LYS A 327 6.23 35.04 7.60
CA LYS A 327 6.37 35.08 6.13
C LYS A 327 5.65 33.91 5.43
N GLY A 328 4.88 33.11 6.17
CA GLY A 328 4.18 31.94 5.69
C GLY A 328 4.82 30.63 6.07
N ALA A 329 4.10 29.52 5.93
CA ALA A 329 4.64 28.20 6.12
C ALA A 329 5.24 27.68 4.79
N ARG A 330 6.31 26.90 4.90
CA ARG A 330 6.99 26.26 3.78
C ARG A 330 7.26 24.79 4.13
N PHE A 331 6.56 23.91 3.47
CA PHE A 331 6.72 22.47 3.61
C PHE A 331 7.56 21.94 2.44
N GLU A 332 8.66 21.29 2.76
CA GLU A 332 9.60 20.69 1.81
C GLU A 332 9.47 19.18 1.85
N MET A 333 9.00 18.59 0.75
CA MET A 333 8.89 17.13 0.56
C MET A 333 10.11 16.66 -0.24
N HIS A 334 11.03 15.98 0.42
CA HIS A 334 12.27 15.48 -0.16
C HIS A 334 12.01 14.14 -0.86
N ILE A 335 12.08 14.12 -2.18
CA ILE A 335 11.76 12.98 -3.03
C ILE A 335 13.08 12.30 -3.44
N PRO A 336 13.36 11.06 -2.98
CA PRO A 336 14.58 10.32 -3.33
C PRO A 336 14.72 10.08 -4.84
N ALA A 337 15.97 9.98 -5.31
CA ALA A 337 16.25 9.58 -6.67
C ALA A 337 15.62 8.21 -6.99
N GLY A 338 15.06 8.07 -8.22
CA GLY A 338 14.43 6.83 -8.69
C GLY A 338 12.90 6.77 -8.52
N ILE A 339 12.31 7.60 -7.66
CA ILE A 339 10.85 7.72 -7.54
C ILE A 339 10.31 9.05 -8.07
N PHE A 340 11.10 9.76 -8.85
CA PHE A 340 10.77 11.02 -9.50
C PHE A 340 11.10 10.95 -10.99
N ARG A 341 10.25 11.54 -11.83
CA ARG A 341 10.47 11.71 -13.27
C ARG A 341 10.03 13.11 -13.69
N ARG A 342 10.85 13.75 -14.51
CA ARG A 342 10.51 14.97 -15.21
C ARG A 342 10.75 14.69 -16.68
N GLU A 343 9.73 14.80 -17.54
CA GLU A 343 9.97 14.81 -18.97
C GLU A 343 10.77 16.07 -19.28
N ARG A 344 12.00 15.90 -19.80
CA ARG A 344 12.74 17.02 -20.33
C ARG A 344 11.93 17.53 -21.53
N GLU A 345 11.50 18.79 -21.51
CA GLU A 345 11.06 19.45 -22.71
C GLU A 345 12.13 19.20 -23.78
N SER A 346 11.81 18.37 -24.75
CA SER A 346 12.53 18.35 -26.01
C SER A 346 12.31 19.74 -26.61
N SER A 347 13.32 20.59 -26.51
CA SER A 347 13.40 21.88 -27.21
C SER A 347 13.45 21.62 -28.71
N GLY A 348 12.33 21.20 -29.26
CA GLY A 348 12.05 21.18 -30.68
C GLY A 348 11.44 22.52 -31.01
N LEU A 349 12.30 23.47 -31.42
CA LEU A 349 11.85 24.61 -32.20
C LEU A 349 11.16 24.05 -33.46
N ILE A 350 9.85 23.96 -33.45
CA ILE A 350 9.08 23.86 -34.70
C ILE A 350 8.98 25.28 -35.23
N THR A 351 9.92 25.64 -36.10
CA THR A 351 9.79 26.80 -36.96
C THR A 351 8.73 26.45 -38.01
N LEU A 352 7.51 26.89 -37.80
CA LEU A 352 6.49 26.94 -38.87
C LEU A 352 6.91 28.07 -39.83
N THR A 353 7.64 27.74 -40.88
CA THR A 353 7.73 28.58 -42.06
C THR A 353 6.40 28.45 -42.81
N GLU A 354 5.60 29.49 -42.74
CA GLU A 354 4.52 29.72 -43.69
C GLU A 354 5.12 29.81 -45.09
N HIS A 355 4.82 28.84 -45.94
CA HIS A 355 4.96 29.00 -47.38
C HIS A 355 3.56 29.31 -47.93
N ASN A 356 3.36 30.59 -48.13
CA ASN A 356 2.30 31.13 -48.96
C ASN A 356 2.83 31.14 -50.40
N ASP A 357 2.32 30.30 -51.30
CA ASP A 357 2.44 30.44 -52.71
C ASP A 357 1.10 30.13 -53.40
N TYR A 358 0.36 31.20 -53.60
CA TYR A 358 -0.65 31.26 -54.66
C TYR A 358 0.00 31.82 -55.91
N THR A 359 0.11 31.03 -56.97
CA THR A 359 -0.14 31.45 -58.38
C THR A 359 -0.55 30.23 -59.19
#